data_72f92a1bcf7f65caa1b081fdd847ed06
#
_entry.id   72f92a1bcf7f65caa1b081fdd847ed06
#
_cell.length_a   1.000
_cell.length_b   1.000
_cell.length_c   1.000
_cell.angle_alpha   90.00
_cell.angle_beta   90.00
_cell.angle_gamma   90.00
#
_symmetry.space_group_name_H-M   'P 1'
#
loop_
_entity.id
_entity.type
_entity.pdbx_description
1 polymer ?
#
loop_
_entity_poly.entity_id
_entity_poly.type
_entity_poly.pdbx_seq_one_letter_code
_entity_poly.pdbx_strand_id
1 'polypeptide(L)'
;MILVADCSALIALSICNRLELLEQIFGQVVVPEAVYDEATQPNKKQASQLKSYLKDKVRKVDMQNYVFLDGFADAGETEAMVLYKQISADKLLIDDQRGRNVAKINHIETIGSLGVLLVAKQRGLIDEVAPLLHQLDKSDIYLSKQLIATVLELANETNWMDTNA
;
A
#
# COMPACT_ATOMS: atom_id res chain seq x y z
N MET A 1 12.52 10.44 -0.26
CA MET A 1 12.23 9.26 0.58
C MET A 1 12.07 8.03 -0.30
N ILE A 2 12.38 6.85 0.23
CA ILE A 2 12.25 5.59 -0.48
C ILE A 2 11.11 4.78 0.15
N LEU A 3 10.12 4.41 -0.68
CA LEU A 3 9.00 3.56 -0.30
C LEU A 3 9.22 2.17 -0.89
N VAL A 4 9.19 1.14 -0.06
CA VAL A 4 9.01 -0.23 -0.52
C VAL A 4 7.53 -0.55 -0.47
N ALA A 5 6.97 -1.18 -1.50
CA ALA A 5 5.54 -1.47 -1.56
C ALA A 5 5.25 -2.97 -1.62
N ASP A 6 4.18 -3.37 -0.91
CA ASP A 6 3.59 -4.69 -0.96
C ASP A 6 2.40 -4.75 -1.92
N CYS A 7 2.04 -5.96 -2.35
CA CYS A 7 1.05 -6.20 -3.41
C CYS A 7 -0.35 -5.68 -3.08
N SER A 8 -0.88 -5.96 -1.88
CA SER A 8 -2.27 -5.65 -1.52
C SER A 8 -2.57 -4.15 -1.55
N ALA A 9 -1.65 -3.34 -1.03
CA ALA A 9 -1.80 -1.89 -1.04
C ALA A 9 -1.64 -1.28 -2.43
N LEU A 10 -0.77 -1.83 -3.28
CA LEU A 10 -0.67 -1.44 -4.69
C LEU A 10 -1.97 -1.73 -5.45
N ILE A 11 -2.61 -2.87 -5.20
CA ILE A 11 -3.91 -3.22 -5.77
C ILE A 11 -4.96 -2.19 -5.36
N ALA A 12 -5.04 -1.83 -4.09
CA ALA A 12 -5.98 -0.83 -3.59
C ALA A 12 -5.82 0.52 -4.29
N LEU A 13 -4.60 1.03 -4.40
CA LEU A 13 -4.33 2.30 -5.08
C LEU A 13 -4.56 2.21 -6.60
N SER A 14 -4.33 1.05 -7.20
CA SER A 14 -4.65 0.78 -8.61
C SER A 14 -6.15 0.83 -8.88
N ILE A 15 -6.98 0.27 -7.99
CA ILE A 15 -8.45 0.35 -8.07
C ILE A 15 -8.92 1.80 -8.04
N CYS A 16 -8.33 2.63 -7.20
CA CYS A 16 -8.60 4.07 -7.13
C CYS A 16 -8.02 4.86 -8.30
N ASN A 17 -7.20 4.23 -9.15
CA ASN A 17 -6.42 4.91 -10.20
C ASN A 17 -5.56 6.05 -9.62
N ARG A 18 -4.85 5.78 -8.53
CA ARG A 18 -4.06 6.76 -7.76
C ARG A 18 -2.63 6.29 -7.42
N LEU A 19 -2.07 5.40 -8.24
CA LEU A 19 -0.69 4.92 -8.03
C LEU A 19 0.34 6.07 -8.07
N GLU A 20 0.08 7.12 -8.85
CA GLU A 20 0.94 8.29 -8.98
C GLU A 20 1.17 9.05 -7.65
N LEU A 21 0.24 8.91 -6.71
CA LEU A 21 0.39 9.52 -5.38
C LEU A 21 1.64 9.01 -4.64
N LEU A 22 2.06 7.78 -4.92
CA LEU A 22 3.21 7.20 -4.25
C LEU A 22 4.51 7.96 -4.56
N GLU A 23 4.76 8.27 -5.83
CA GLU A 23 5.91 9.09 -6.21
C GLU A 23 5.77 10.54 -5.77
N GLN A 24 4.56 11.10 -5.85
CA GLN A 24 4.30 12.48 -5.43
C GLN A 24 4.55 12.68 -3.92
N ILE A 25 4.27 11.66 -3.10
CA ILE A 25 4.44 11.72 -1.65
C ILE A 25 5.84 11.32 -1.21
N PHE A 26 6.38 10.21 -1.76
CA PHE A 26 7.62 9.60 -1.29
C PHE A 26 8.83 9.83 -2.21
N GLY A 27 8.61 10.12 -3.47
CA GLY A 27 9.64 10.35 -4.48
C GLY A 27 10.08 9.07 -5.17
N GLN A 28 10.59 8.08 -4.47
CA GLN A 28 11.04 6.81 -5.05
C GLN A 28 10.22 5.64 -4.53
N VAL A 29 9.72 4.81 -5.45
CA VAL A 29 8.96 3.59 -5.14
C VAL A 29 9.68 2.38 -5.71
N VAL A 30 9.85 1.34 -4.93
CA VAL A 30 10.47 0.08 -5.34
C VAL A 30 9.71 -1.12 -4.78
N VAL A 31 9.82 -2.25 -5.47
CA VAL A 31 9.23 -3.53 -5.06
C VAL A 31 10.24 -4.66 -5.21
N PRO A 32 10.17 -5.73 -4.40
CA PRO A 32 10.93 -6.95 -4.66
C PRO A 32 10.32 -7.76 -5.81
N GLU A 33 11.07 -8.71 -6.36
CA GLU A 33 10.60 -9.59 -7.44
C GLU A 33 9.33 -10.36 -7.05
N ALA A 34 9.24 -10.90 -5.83
CA ALA A 34 8.06 -11.63 -5.37
C ALA A 34 6.77 -10.80 -5.41
N VAL A 35 6.84 -9.53 -5.01
CA VAL A 35 5.69 -8.61 -5.10
C VAL A 35 5.32 -8.31 -6.55
N TYR A 36 6.31 -8.08 -7.42
CA TYR A 36 6.07 -7.89 -8.84
C TYR A 36 5.37 -9.09 -9.47
N ASP A 37 5.89 -10.29 -9.22
CA ASP A 37 5.35 -11.54 -9.77
C ASP A 37 3.91 -11.77 -9.29
N GLU A 38 3.64 -11.54 -8.01
CA GLU A 38 2.29 -11.64 -7.45
C GLU A 38 1.33 -10.61 -8.05
N ALA A 39 1.74 -9.34 -8.12
CA ALA A 39 0.90 -8.24 -8.60
C ALA A 39 0.56 -8.34 -10.09
N THR A 40 1.43 -8.98 -10.87
CA THR A 40 1.30 -9.08 -12.33
C THR A 40 0.78 -10.42 -12.83
N GLN A 41 0.28 -11.29 -11.95
CA GLN A 41 -0.35 -12.55 -12.34
C GLN A 41 -1.51 -12.30 -13.32
N PRO A 42 -1.57 -13.04 -14.45
CA PRO A 42 -2.53 -12.75 -15.55
C PRO A 42 -4.00 -12.81 -15.16
N ASN A 43 -4.34 -13.54 -14.09
CA ASN A 43 -5.71 -13.68 -13.58
C ASN A 43 -6.18 -12.50 -12.72
N LYS A 44 -5.30 -11.58 -12.35
CA LYS A 44 -5.66 -10.42 -11.53
C LYS A 44 -6.16 -9.27 -12.40
N LYS A 45 -7.26 -8.63 -11.98
CA LYS A 45 -7.90 -7.53 -12.73
C LYS A 45 -6.96 -6.32 -12.95
N GLN A 46 -6.07 -6.03 -11.99
CA GLN A 46 -5.14 -4.92 -12.02
C GLN A 46 -3.76 -5.27 -12.60
N ALA A 47 -3.56 -6.51 -13.05
CA ALA A 47 -2.24 -7.00 -13.49
C ALA A 47 -1.59 -6.16 -14.59
N SER A 48 -2.35 -5.79 -15.62
CA SER A 48 -1.84 -4.97 -16.74
C SER A 48 -1.40 -3.58 -16.28
N GLN A 49 -2.20 -2.91 -15.45
CA GLN A 49 -1.89 -1.59 -14.91
C GLN A 49 -0.66 -1.64 -13.99
N LEU A 50 -0.60 -2.63 -13.10
CA LEU A 50 0.53 -2.81 -12.19
C LEU A 50 1.81 -3.22 -12.93
N LYS A 51 1.71 -4.06 -13.96
CA LYS A 51 2.86 -4.41 -14.80
C LYS A 51 3.48 -3.18 -15.45
N SER A 52 2.66 -2.30 -16.00
CA SER A 52 3.11 -1.03 -16.59
C SER A 52 3.74 -0.11 -15.54
N TYR A 53 3.09 0.04 -14.39
CA TYR A 53 3.54 0.91 -13.31
C TYR A 53 4.86 0.44 -12.68
N LEU A 54 5.02 -0.86 -12.48
CA LEU A 54 6.17 -1.45 -11.77
C LEU A 54 7.39 -1.76 -12.65
N LYS A 55 7.29 -1.57 -13.96
CA LYS A 55 8.30 -1.99 -14.94
C LYS A 55 9.74 -1.66 -14.56
N ASP A 56 10.00 -0.47 -14.03
CA ASP A 56 11.35 0.01 -13.70
C ASP A 56 11.61 0.08 -12.19
N LYS A 57 10.70 -0.50 -11.38
CA LYS A 57 10.71 -0.37 -9.92
C LYS A 57 11.16 -1.63 -9.19
N VAL A 58 11.38 -2.73 -9.91
CA VAL A 58 11.77 -4.02 -9.32
C VAL A 58 13.22 -3.98 -8.85
N ARG A 59 13.45 -4.52 -7.65
CA ARG A 59 14.79 -4.65 -7.05
C ARG A 59 15.02 -6.08 -6.59
N LYS A 60 16.26 -6.55 -6.79
CA LYS A 60 16.71 -7.83 -6.26
C LYS A 60 16.89 -7.76 -4.75
N VAL A 61 16.55 -8.86 -4.07
CA VAL A 61 16.63 -8.99 -2.62
C VAL A 61 17.62 -10.09 -2.27
N ASP A 62 18.52 -9.79 -1.30
CA ASP A 62 19.40 -10.78 -0.70
C ASP A 62 18.75 -11.32 0.58
N MET A 63 18.18 -12.51 0.50
CA MET A 63 17.49 -13.16 1.63
C MET A 63 18.43 -13.80 2.64
N GLN A 64 19.73 -13.94 2.36
CA GLN A 64 20.64 -14.73 3.18
C GLN A 64 21.11 -14.02 4.46
N ASN A 65 21.10 -12.70 4.46
CA ASN A 65 21.69 -11.88 5.52
C ASN A 65 20.67 -11.29 6.50
N TYR A 66 19.40 -11.70 6.42
CA TYR A 66 18.34 -11.11 7.23
C TYR A 66 17.57 -12.18 8.01
N VAL A 67 17.41 -11.94 9.30
CA VAL A 67 16.54 -12.72 10.18
C VAL A 67 15.47 -11.81 10.75
N PHE A 68 14.21 -12.19 10.58
CA PHE A 68 13.09 -11.47 11.18
C PHE A 68 12.60 -12.15 12.44
N LEU A 69 12.26 -11.35 13.44
CA LEU A 69 11.52 -11.78 14.60
C LEU A 69 10.07 -12.02 14.15
N ASP A 70 9.53 -13.18 14.45
CA ASP A 70 8.20 -13.62 14.05
C ASP A 70 8.02 -13.74 12.52
N GLY A 71 8.33 -14.91 11.98
CA GLY A 71 8.37 -15.19 10.54
C GLY A 71 7.02 -15.58 9.90
N PHE A 72 5.87 -15.05 10.36
CA PHE A 72 4.55 -15.39 9.84
C PHE A 72 4.04 -14.47 8.70
N ALA A 73 4.90 -13.72 8.05
CA ALA A 73 4.59 -13.00 6.82
C ALA A 73 4.63 -13.94 5.60
N ASP A 74 3.89 -13.60 4.55
CA ASP A 74 4.00 -14.32 3.27
C ASP A 74 5.32 -14.00 2.54
N ALA A 75 5.56 -14.66 1.38
CA ALA A 75 6.82 -14.49 0.66
C ALA A 75 7.01 -13.05 0.15
N GLY A 76 5.96 -12.42 -0.37
CA GLY A 76 6.01 -11.03 -0.85
C GLY A 76 6.28 -10.04 0.27
N GLU A 77 5.53 -10.16 1.37
CA GLU A 77 5.71 -9.33 2.56
C GLU A 77 7.11 -9.50 3.16
N THR A 78 7.61 -10.74 3.25
CA THR A 78 8.95 -11.03 3.76
C THR A 78 10.02 -10.40 2.89
N GLU A 79 9.97 -10.56 1.57
CA GLU A 79 10.92 -9.94 0.66
C GLU A 79 10.83 -8.40 0.69
N ALA A 80 9.63 -7.84 0.84
CA ALA A 80 9.45 -6.40 0.99
C ALA A 80 10.11 -5.86 2.27
N MET A 81 9.99 -6.59 3.39
CA MET A 81 10.67 -6.23 4.66
C MET A 81 12.19 -6.35 4.55
N VAL A 82 12.70 -7.40 3.89
CA VAL A 82 14.14 -7.55 3.63
C VAL A 82 14.64 -6.41 2.76
N LEU A 83 13.95 -6.11 1.66
CA LEU A 83 14.30 -4.99 0.79
C LEU A 83 14.33 -3.66 1.54
N TYR A 84 13.31 -3.40 2.40
CA TYR A 84 13.27 -2.22 3.25
C TYR A 84 14.56 -2.06 4.08
N LYS A 85 15.00 -3.13 4.74
CA LYS A 85 16.23 -3.12 5.53
C LYS A 85 17.49 -3.00 4.67
N GLN A 86 17.54 -3.74 3.56
CA GLN A 86 18.69 -3.78 2.65
C GLN A 86 19.03 -2.41 2.06
N ILE A 87 18.02 -1.63 1.70
CA ILE A 87 18.22 -0.31 1.08
C ILE A 87 18.00 0.85 2.03
N SER A 88 17.76 0.56 3.32
CA SER A 88 17.42 1.57 4.33
C SER A 88 16.26 2.47 3.88
N ALA A 89 15.18 1.84 3.45
CA ALA A 89 13.99 2.58 3.01
C ALA A 89 13.33 3.34 4.17
N ASP A 90 12.56 4.36 3.85
CA ASP A 90 11.89 5.21 4.84
C ASP A 90 10.54 4.64 5.29
N LYS A 91 9.79 3.99 4.39
CA LYS A 91 8.47 3.43 4.67
C LYS A 91 8.25 2.11 3.90
N LEU A 92 7.44 1.25 4.50
CA LEU A 92 6.87 0.08 3.86
C LEU A 92 5.36 0.29 3.67
N LEU A 93 4.91 0.27 2.43
CA LEU A 93 3.49 0.30 2.07
C LEU A 93 2.92 -1.11 2.20
N ILE A 94 2.03 -1.32 3.16
CA ILE A 94 1.44 -2.62 3.46
C ILE A 94 0.06 -2.45 4.09
N ASP A 95 -0.95 -3.17 3.60
CA ASP A 95 -2.32 -3.12 4.12
C ASP A 95 -2.64 -4.28 5.05
N ASP A 96 -2.03 -5.45 4.85
CA ASP A 96 -2.30 -6.63 5.67
C ASP A 96 -1.95 -6.39 7.14
N GLN A 97 -2.90 -6.69 8.05
CA GLN A 97 -2.71 -6.43 9.49
C GLN A 97 -1.63 -7.33 10.10
N ARG A 98 -1.51 -8.58 9.64
CA ARG A 98 -0.48 -9.50 10.14
C ARG A 98 0.90 -9.04 9.69
N GLY A 99 1.04 -8.69 8.42
CA GLY A 99 2.26 -8.12 7.86
C GLY A 99 2.66 -6.83 8.58
N ARG A 100 1.72 -5.94 8.89
CA ARG A 100 1.98 -4.72 9.67
C ARG A 100 2.47 -5.01 11.09
N ASN A 101 1.91 -6.04 11.74
CA ASN A 101 2.36 -6.45 13.07
C ASN A 101 3.80 -7.01 13.04
N VAL A 102 4.11 -7.85 12.06
CA VAL A 102 5.49 -8.36 11.86
C VAL A 102 6.46 -7.21 11.58
N ALA A 103 6.09 -6.28 10.70
CA ALA A 103 6.88 -5.10 10.39
C ALA A 103 7.18 -4.26 11.66
N LYS A 104 6.15 -4.03 12.49
CA LYS A 104 6.29 -3.29 13.76
C LYS A 104 7.27 -3.95 14.73
N ILE A 105 7.19 -5.28 14.90
CA ILE A 105 8.10 -6.05 15.75
C ILE A 105 9.55 -5.91 15.23
N ASN A 106 9.73 -5.82 13.94
CA ASN A 106 11.03 -5.67 13.29
C ASN A 106 11.46 -4.22 13.10
N HIS A 107 10.83 -3.27 13.77
CA HIS A 107 11.14 -1.82 13.70
C HIS A 107 11.10 -1.26 12.27
N ILE A 108 10.11 -1.68 11.49
CA ILE A 108 9.84 -1.18 10.14
C ILE A 108 8.66 -0.20 10.19
N GLU A 109 8.90 0.99 9.69
CA GLU A 109 7.88 2.04 9.58
C GLU A 109 6.91 1.73 8.44
N THR A 110 5.62 1.61 8.75
CA THR A 110 4.60 1.24 7.77
C THR A 110 3.62 2.36 7.45
N ILE A 111 3.02 2.29 6.27
CA ILE A 111 1.85 3.06 5.87
C ILE A 111 0.91 2.15 5.06
N GLY A 112 -0.40 2.29 5.25
CA GLY A 112 -1.39 1.58 4.43
C GLY A 112 -1.89 2.44 3.27
N SER A 113 -2.63 1.84 2.33
CA SER A 113 -3.22 2.56 1.19
C SER A 113 -4.13 3.69 1.63
N LEU A 114 -4.98 3.49 2.64
CA LEU A 114 -5.84 4.54 3.19
C LEU A 114 -5.03 5.67 3.85
N GLY A 115 -3.91 5.33 4.48
CA GLY A 115 -2.97 6.33 5.01
C GLY A 115 -2.37 7.20 3.90
N VAL A 116 -2.04 6.60 2.75
CA VAL A 116 -1.57 7.35 1.57
C VAL A 116 -2.63 8.35 1.09
N LEU A 117 -3.90 7.93 1.01
CA LEU A 117 -5.00 8.82 0.61
C LEU A 117 -5.17 9.99 1.59
N LEU A 118 -5.08 9.73 2.89
CA LEU A 118 -5.14 10.79 3.92
C LEU A 118 -3.98 11.78 3.80
N VAL A 119 -2.76 11.30 3.61
CA VAL A 119 -1.58 12.16 3.37
C VAL A 119 -1.74 12.96 2.08
N ALA A 120 -2.24 12.33 1.03
CA ALA A 120 -2.51 13.00 -0.26
C ALA A 120 -3.48 14.17 -0.09
N LYS A 121 -4.57 13.98 0.67
CA LYS A 121 -5.51 15.06 0.98
C LYS A 121 -4.86 16.18 1.80
N GLN A 122 -4.12 15.84 2.85
CA GLN A 122 -3.43 16.83 3.68
C GLN A 122 -2.44 17.69 2.88
N ARG A 123 -1.84 17.12 1.84
CA ARG A 123 -0.91 17.82 0.94
C ARG A 123 -1.60 18.52 -0.23
N GLY A 124 -2.93 18.44 -0.35
CA GLY A 124 -3.70 19.04 -1.44
C GLY A 124 -3.50 18.35 -2.79
N LEU A 125 -3.04 17.09 -2.80
CA LEU A 125 -2.88 16.28 -4.02
C LEU A 125 -4.21 15.69 -4.49
N ILE A 126 -5.16 15.54 -3.58
CA ILE A 126 -6.56 15.18 -3.85
C ILE A 126 -7.48 16.07 -3.02
N ASP A 127 -8.67 16.34 -3.55
CA ASP A 127 -9.66 17.16 -2.86
C ASP A 127 -10.46 16.38 -1.82
N GLU A 128 -10.86 15.16 -2.16
CA GLU A 128 -11.72 14.31 -1.33
C GLU A 128 -11.23 12.86 -1.30
N VAL A 129 -11.30 12.24 -0.11
CA VAL A 129 -11.02 10.82 0.10
C VAL A 129 -12.27 9.96 -0.10
N ALA A 130 -13.45 10.48 0.24
CA ALA A 130 -14.71 9.74 0.22
C ALA A 130 -15.04 9.04 -1.11
N PRO A 131 -14.90 9.67 -2.30
CA PRO A 131 -15.14 8.99 -3.57
C PRO A 131 -14.22 7.79 -3.80
N LEU A 132 -12.95 7.87 -3.35
CA LEU A 132 -11.98 6.80 -3.46
C LEU A 132 -12.29 5.64 -2.52
N LEU A 133 -12.72 5.94 -1.29
CA LEU A 133 -13.22 4.93 -0.35
C LEU A 133 -14.44 4.19 -0.92
N HIS A 134 -15.35 4.90 -1.58
CA HIS A 134 -16.51 4.30 -2.21
C HIS A 134 -16.13 3.36 -3.36
N GLN A 135 -15.11 3.71 -4.15
CA GLN A 135 -14.57 2.81 -5.18
C GLN A 135 -13.98 1.53 -4.56
N LEU A 136 -13.24 1.64 -3.46
CA LEU A 136 -12.69 0.50 -2.74
C LEU A 136 -13.78 -0.37 -2.13
N ASP A 137 -14.79 0.23 -1.50
CA ASP A 137 -15.91 -0.49 -0.89
C ASP A 137 -16.74 -1.30 -1.91
N LYS A 138 -16.82 -0.81 -3.15
CA LYS A 138 -17.46 -1.53 -4.27
C LYS A 138 -16.59 -2.58 -4.93
N SER A 139 -15.32 -2.66 -4.59
CA SER A 139 -14.37 -3.64 -5.13
C SER A 139 -14.39 -4.94 -4.31
N ASP A 140 -13.49 -5.87 -4.66
CA ASP A 140 -13.29 -7.10 -3.90
C ASP A 140 -12.51 -6.87 -2.58
N ILE A 141 -12.11 -5.63 -2.28
CA ILE A 141 -11.42 -5.26 -1.03
C ILE A 141 -12.44 -5.04 0.07
N TYR A 142 -12.28 -5.79 1.17
CA TYR A 142 -13.14 -5.61 2.33
C TYR A 142 -12.69 -4.40 3.18
N LEU A 143 -13.59 -3.45 3.36
CA LEU A 143 -13.45 -2.34 4.31
C LEU A 143 -14.56 -2.42 5.36
N SER A 144 -14.21 -2.47 6.63
CA SER A 144 -15.22 -2.40 7.68
C SER A 144 -15.88 -1.02 7.73
N LYS A 145 -17.16 -0.97 8.10
CA LYS A 145 -17.89 0.30 8.27
C LYS A 145 -17.19 1.23 9.26
N GLN A 146 -16.61 0.65 10.32
CA GLN A 146 -15.87 1.41 11.33
C GLN A 146 -14.59 2.03 10.73
N LEU A 147 -13.87 1.30 9.90
CA LEU A 147 -12.68 1.81 9.22
C LEU A 147 -13.02 2.96 8.27
N ILE A 148 -14.06 2.80 7.46
CA ILE A 148 -14.56 3.86 6.57
C ILE A 148 -14.91 5.11 7.39
N ALA A 149 -15.69 4.96 8.46
CA ALA A 149 -16.07 6.08 9.33
C ALA A 149 -14.83 6.79 9.93
N THR A 150 -13.85 6.03 10.41
CA THR A 150 -12.61 6.58 10.97
C THR A 150 -11.82 7.37 9.92
N VAL A 151 -11.70 6.84 8.70
CA VAL A 151 -10.97 7.51 7.62
C VAL A 151 -11.67 8.80 7.21
N LEU A 152 -13.02 8.79 7.08
CA LEU A 152 -13.80 9.99 6.77
C LEU A 152 -13.69 11.06 7.86
N GLU A 153 -13.67 10.66 9.14
CA GLU A 153 -13.43 11.57 10.26
C GLU A 153 -12.05 12.22 10.18
N LEU A 154 -11.00 11.42 9.96
CA LEU A 154 -9.62 11.92 9.78
C LEU A 154 -9.47 12.82 8.57
N ALA A 155 -10.26 12.58 7.52
CA ALA A 155 -10.29 13.39 6.31
C ALA A 155 -11.16 14.66 6.45
N ASN A 156 -11.88 14.84 7.56
CA ASN A 156 -12.92 15.88 7.74
C ASN A 156 -14.05 15.80 6.69
N GLU A 157 -14.49 14.58 6.37
CA GLU A 157 -15.54 14.31 5.36
C GLU A 157 -16.71 13.52 5.92
N THR A 158 -17.04 13.70 7.19
CA THR A 158 -18.13 12.98 7.89
C THR A 158 -19.50 13.18 7.25
N ASN A 159 -19.75 14.34 6.66
CA ASN A 159 -21.03 14.68 6.02
C ASN A 159 -21.29 13.91 4.71
N TRP A 160 -20.29 13.23 4.15
CA TRP A 160 -20.44 12.48 2.92
C TRP A 160 -21.36 11.28 3.04
N MET A 161 -21.40 10.62 4.23
CA MET A 161 -22.30 9.51 4.51
C MET A 161 -23.78 9.94 4.50
N ASP A 162 -24.07 11.14 4.97
CA ASP A 162 -25.45 11.66 5.06
C ASP A 162 -26.02 12.05 3.68
N THR A 163 -25.15 12.36 2.71
CA THR A 163 -25.56 12.79 1.36
C THR A 163 -25.69 11.63 0.38
N ASN A 164 -25.08 10.48 0.64
CA ASN A 164 -24.99 9.32 -0.28
C ASN A 164 -25.51 8.01 0.36
N ALA A 165 -26.20 8.11 1.46
CA ALA A 165 -26.84 6.97 2.11
C ALA A 165 -28.09 6.49 1.34
#